data_c3075a66b0a9dc1343c56340fa770e8e
#
_entry.id   c3075a66b0a9dc1343c56340fa770e8e
#
_cell.length_a   1.000
_cell.length_b   1.000
_cell.length_c   1.000
_cell.angle_alpha   90.00
_cell.angle_beta   90.00
_cell.angle_gamma   90.00
#
_symmetry.space_group_name_H-M   'P 1'
#
loop_
_entity.id
_entity.type
_entity.pdbx_description
1 polymer ?
#
loop_
_entity_poly.entity_id
_entity_poly.type
_entity_poly.pdbx_seq_one_letter_code
_entity_poly.pdbx_strand_id
1 'polypeptide(L)'
;MTSKLDWMRQQLYQMAEPCPEWWDFIKQNKIDVGAVDPHCGTIAVALCKSVETIDGDRLFEFSPNGIPCVVIEAICFRSENGNINPYTADLVAWPIHSPDELATALGAGDGCELLGAWSACRTDQTPLKVHPTPLAWLKTGCDGCVMLKPGVENWLHKAGGPFICGDAEQAREVCSMLGDQAPMHDVLIPQLRRAA
;
A
#
# COMPACT_ATOMS: atom_id res chain seq x y z
N MET A 1 -0.99 5.97 27.52
CA MET A 1 0.17 6.37 26.72
C MET A 1 -0.25 6.25 25.26
N THR A 2 -0.13 7.31 24.46
CA THR A 2 -0.40 7.29 23.02
C THR A 2 0.68 6.45 22.35
N SER A 3 0.32 5.54 21.43
CA SER A 3 1.32 4.75 20.71
C SER A 3 2.14 5.62 19.75
N LYS A 4 3.33 5.14 19.31
CA LYS A 4 4.14 5.83 18.28
C LYS A 4 3.31 6.06 17.01
N LEU A 5 2.55 5.05 16.60
CA LEU A 5 1.70 5.11 15.42
C LEU A 5 0.60 6.17 15.55
N ASP A 6 -0.11 6.22 16.69
CA ASP A 6 -1.16 7.22 16.90
C ASP A 6 -0.61 8.65 16.85
N TRP A 7 0.58 8.86 17.41
CA TRP A 7 1.24 10.16 17.35
C TRP A 7 1.60 10.54 15.91
N MET A 8 2.17 9.61 15.14
CA MET A 8 2.50 9.85 13.73
C MET A 8 1.24 10.07 12.88
N ARG A 9 0.14 9.35 13.14
CA ARG A 9 -1.14 9.61 12.48
C ARG A 9 -1.67 11.02 12.72
N GLN A 10 -1.62 11.49 13.95
CA GLN A 10 -2.03 12.86 14.25
C GLN A 10 -1.21 13.89 13.47
N GLN A 11 0.08 13.68 13.34
CA GLN A 11 0.93 14.53 12.51
C GLN A 11 0.56 14.45 11.03
N LEU A 12 0.33 13.24 10.51
CA LEU A 12 -0.11 13.05 9.13
C LEU A 12 -1.39 13.85 8.83
N TYR A 13 -2.37 13.80 9.72
CA TYR A 13 -3.63 14.54 9.54
C TYR A 13 -3.43 16.06 9.55
N GLN A 14 -2.50 16.56 10.32
CA GLN A 14 -2.14 17.98 10.30
C GLN A 14 -1.44 18.40 9.01
N MET A 15 -0.71 17.48 8.37
CA MET A 15 0.00 17.70 7.10
C MET A 15 -0.83 17.35 5.86
N ALA A 16 -2.01 16.77 6.02
CA ALA A 16 -2.85 16.34 4.91
C ALA A 16 -3.50 17.50 4.11
N GLU A 17 -3.26 18.73 4.51
CA GLU A 17 -3.67 19.87 3.70
C GLU A 17 -2.88 19.91 2.38
N PRO A 18 -3.57 20.08 1.22
CA PRO A 18 -2.90 20.12 -0.06
C PRO A 18 -1.83 21.21 -0.11
N CYS A 19 -0.59 20.81 -0.35
CA CYS A 19 0.55 21.71 -0.55
C CYS A 19 0.96 21.73 -2.05
N PRO A 20 1.78 22.68 -2.51
CA PRO A 20 2.25 22.75 -3.90
C PRO A 20 2.88 21.41 -4.36
N GLU A 21 3.70 20.80 -3.52
CA GLU A 21 4.39 19.55 -3.80
C GLU A 21 3.39 18.41 -4.03
N TRP A 22 2.27 18.39 -3.30
CA TRP A 22 1.18 17.44 -3.51
C TRP A 22 0.54 17.61 -4.89
N TRP A 23 0.19 18.83 -5.26
CA TRP A 23 -0.41 19.09 -6.57
C TRP A 23 0.53 18.76 -7.72
N ASP A 24 1.81 19.09 -7.58
CA ASP A 24 2.83 18.75 -8.58
C ASP A 24 2.97 17.23 -8.72
N PHE A 25 3.02 16.50 -7.61
CA PHE A 25 3.06 15.04 -7.60
C PHE A 25 1.84 14.43 -8.31
N ILE A 26 0.63 14.87 -7.97
CA ILE A 26 -0.62 14.40 -8.57
C ILE A 26 -0.62 14.63 -10.08
N LYS A 27 -0.26 15.84 -10.50
CA LYS A 27 -0.23 16.23 -11.91
C LYS A 27 0.82 15.46 -12.71
N GLN A 28 2.04 15.37 -12.19
CA GLN A 28 3.14 14.64 -12.85
C GLN A 28 2.80 13.16 -13.03
N ASN A 29 2.17 12.56 -12.04
CA ASN A 29 1.81 11.16 -12.04
C ASN A 29 0.45 10.85 -12.66
N LYS A 30 -0.31 11.88 -13.07
CA LYS A 30 -1.66 11.77 -13.67
C LYS A 30 -2.62 10.99 -12.76
N ILE A 31 -2.56 11.26 -11.46
CA ILE A 31 -3.45 10.63 -10.47
C ILE A 31 -4.79 11.37 -10.51
N ASP A 32 -5.87 10.63 -10.69
CA ASP A 32 -7.23 11.17 -10.56
C ASP A 32 -7.67 11.11 -9.09
N VAL A 33 -7.53 12.24 -8.40
CA VAL A 33 -7.89 12.34 -6.97
C VAL A 33 -9.37 12.02 -6.74
N GLY A 34 -10.24 12.31 -7.72
CA GLY A 34 -11.67 12.01 -7.61
C GLY A 34 -12.00 10.52 -7.73
N ALA A 35 -11.07 9.72 -8.27
CA ALA A 35 -11.21 8.27 -8.39
C ALA A 35 -10.57 7.49 -7.23
N VAL A 36 -9.86 8.17 -6.31
CA VAL A 36 -9.23 7.49 -5.16
C VAL A 36 -10.29 6.93 -4.22
N ASP A 37 -10.21 5.64 -3.94
CA ASP A 37 -11.13 4.95 -3.04
C ASP A 37 -11.05 5.57 -1.63
N PRO A 38 -12.18 5.96 -1.03
CA PRO A 38 -12.19 6.52 0.33
C PRO A 38 -11.62 5.56 1.39
N HIS A 39 -11.52 4.26 1.11
CA HIS A 39 -10.93 3.26 2.02
C HIS A 39 -9.39 3.19 1.95
N CYS A 40 -8.76 3.97 1.06
CA CYS A 40 -7.29 3.95 0.95
C CYS A 40 -6.58 4.68 2.10
N GLY A 41 -7.32 5.33 2.99
CA GLY A 41 -6.77 6.10 4.10
C GLY A 41 -6.29 7.49 3.71
N THR A 42 -5.72 8.19 4.67
CA THR A 42 -5.18 9.53 4.47
C THR A 42 -3.88 9.49 3.68
N ILE A 43 -3.75 10.37 2.70
CA ILE A 43 -2.55 10.55 1.89
C ILE A 43 -2.06 11.98 2.03
N ALA A 44 -0.77 12.16 2.24
CA ALA A 44 -0.15 13.50 2.32
C ALA A 44 1.26 13.49 1.74
N VAL A 45 1.78 14.67 1.47
CA VAL A 45 3.23 14.88 1.27
C VAL A 45 3.81 15.45 2.56
N ALA A 46 4.85 14.81 3.05
CA ALA A 46 5.53 15.21 4.27
C ALA A 46 7.04 15.11 4.14
N LEU A 47 7.77 15.88 4.94
CA LEU A 47 9.21 15.73 5.04
C LEU A 47 9.53 14.55 5.95
N CYS A 48 10.20 13.54 5.41
CA CYS A 48 10.54 12.31 6.11
C CYS A 48 12.05 12.07 6.11
N LYS A 49 12.53 11.47 7.18
CA LYS A 49 13.89 10.97 7.33
C LYS A 49 13.81 9.44 7.44
N SER A 50 14.63 8.75 6.64
CA SER A 50 14.80 7.30 6.76
C SER A 50 15.60 6.96 8.01
N VAL A 51 15.18 5.90 8.70
CA VAL A 51 15.86 5.33 9.86
C VAL A 51 16.02 3.83 9.59
N GLU A 52 17.26 3.39 9.44
CA GLU A 52 17.55 1.96 9.32
C GLU A 52 17.51 1.30 10.70
N THR A 53 16.94 0.13 10.78
CA THR A 53 16.97 -0.70 11.99
C THR A 53 18.11 -1.72 11.91
N ILE A 54 18.43 -2.33 13.06
CA ILE A 54 19.44 -3.40 13.15
C ILE A 54 19.05 -4.62 12.30
N ASP A 55 17.75 -4.82 12.08
CA ASP A 55 17.18 -5.95 11.31
C ASP A 55 17.07 -5.66 9.80
N GLY A 56 17.55 -4.48 9.35
CA GLY A 56 17.53 -4.08 7.95
C GLY A 56 16.19 -3.51 7.47
N ASP A 57 15.21 -3.36 8.35
CA ASP A 57 13.95 -2.69 8.03
C ASP A 57 14.19 -1.21 7.76
N ARG A 58 13.52 -0.68 6.74
CA ARG A 58 13.49 0.75 6.49
C ARG A 58 12.32 1.37 7.23
N LEU A 59 12.62 2.10 8.29
CA LEU A 59 11.65 2.93 8.97
C LEU A 59 11.76 4.38 8.52
N PHE A 60 10.70 5.15 8.77
CA PHE A 60 10.74 6.59 8.60
C PHE A 60 10.24 7.33 9.84
N GLU A 61 10.64 8.58 9.92
CA GLU A 61 10.15 9.55 10.90
C GLU A 61 9.89 10.88 10.20
N PHE A 62 8.88 11.61 10.66
CA PHE A 62 8.68 12.99 10.20
C PHE A 62 9.81 13.88 10.71
N SER A 63 10.37 14.69 9.83
CA SER A 63 11.53 15.53 10.16
C SER A 63 11.55 16.78 9.30
N PRO A 64 11.69 17.98 9.89
CA PRO A 64 11.83 19.22 9.11
C PRO A 64 13.07 19.25 8.21
N ASN A 65 14.07 18.40 8.51
CA ASN A 65 15.29 18.24 7.72
C ASN A 65 15.25 17.01 6.81
N GLY A 66 14.07 16.42 6.61
CA GLY A 66 13.86 15.26 5.75
C GLY A 66 13.73 15.63 4.27
N ILE A 67 13.47 14.63 3.46
CA ILE A 67 13.14 14.78 2.04
C ILE A 67 11.62 14.69 1.83
N PRO A 68 11.07 15.30 0.77
CA PRO A 68 9.65 15.17 0.47
C PRO A 68 9.29 13.72 0.14
N CYS A 69 8.36 13.16 0.91
CA CYS A 69 7.83 11.83 0.73
C CYS A 69 6.31 11.88 0.61
N VAL A 70 5.76 10.99 -0.20
CA VAL A 70 4.35 10.63 -0.11
C VAL A 70 4.18 9.70 1.08
N VAL A 71 3.23 9.99 1.95
CA VAL A 71 2.89 9.18 3.12
C VAL A 71 1.44 8.78 3.03
N ILE A 72 1.14 7.50 3.25
CA ILE A 72 -0.21 6.95 3.18
C ILE A 72 -0.50 6.08 4.41
N GLU A 73 -1.74 6.16 4.90
CA GLU A 73 -2.23 5.23 5.92
C GLU A 73 -2.44 3.84 5.32
N ALA A 74 -1.86 2.83 5.94
CA ALA A 74 -2.19 1.44 5.67
C ALA A 74 -3.38 1.02 6.54
N ILE A 75 -4.56 1.01 5.94
CA ILE A 75 -5.81 0.63 6.61
C ILE A 75 -6.01 -0.88 6.52
N CYS A 76 -6.16 -1.52 7.68
CA CYS A 76 -6.56 -2.91 7.81
C CYS A 76 -7.93 -3.02 8.49
N PHE A 77 -8.45 -4.23 8.58
CA PHE A 77 -9.78 -4.50 9.13
C PHE A 77 -9.71 -5.55 10.23
N ARG A 78 -10.40 -5.29 11.32
CA ARG A 78 -10.57 -6.21 12.42
C ARG A 78 -12.03 -6.59 12.53
N SER A 79 -12.29 -7.89 12.66
CA SER A 79 -13.63 -8.38 12.97
C SER A 79 -13.83 -8.41 14.48
N GLU A 80 -14.76 -7.62 14.99
CA GLU A 80 -15.14 -7.59 16.41
C GLU A 80 -16.65 -7.72 16.51
N ASN A 81 -17.11 -8.75 17.21
CA ASN A 81 -18.55 -9.03 17.41
C ASN A 81 -19.38 -9.09 16.10
N GLY A 82 -18.77 -9.58 15.02
CA GLY A 82 -19.42 -9.65 13.70
C GLY A 82 -19.40 -8.35 12.90
N ASN A 83 -18.86 -7.27 13.44
CA ASN A 83 -18.64 -6.01 12.72
C ASN A 83 -17.20 -5.96 12.18
N ILE A 84 -17.05 -5.44 10.98
CA ILE A 84 -15.75 -5.18 10.36
C ILE A 84 -15.40 -3.72 10.61
N ASN A 85 -14.40 -3.49 11.45
CA ASN A 85 -13.97 -2.15 11.83
C ASN A 85 -12.61 -1.84 11.17
N PRO A 86 -12.48 -0.72 10.44
CA PRO A 86 -11.21 -0.28 9.91
C PRO A 86 -10.31 0.26 11.04
N TYR A 87 -9.02 0.03 10.92
CA TYR A 87 -8.01 0.63 11.79
C TYR A 87 -6.73 0.88 11.00
N THR A 88 -5.96 1.89 11.39
CA THR A 88 -4.64 2.13 10.84
C THR A 88 -3.68 1.10 11.41
N ALA A 89 -3.15 0.25 10.54
CA ALA A 89 -2.16 -0.76 10.93
C ALA A 89 -0.73 -0.20 10.87
N ASP A 90 -0.46 0.73 9.94
CA ASP A 90 0.84 1.34 9.75
C ASP A 90 0.72 2.66 8.96
N LEU A 91 1.83 3.38 8.80
CA LEU A 91 2.03 4.40 7.78
C LEU A 91 3.14 3.93 6.84
N VAL A 92 2.92 4.13 5.55
CA VAL A 92 3.88 3.80 4.49
C VAL A 92 4.34 5.08 3.83
N ALA A 93 5.64 5.25 3.65
CA ALA A 93 6.24 6.41 3.02
C ALA A 93 7.19 6.03 1.90
N TRP A 94 7.28 6.86 0.87
CA TRP A 94 8.31 6.77 -0.17
C TRP A 94 8.68 8.16 -0.68
N PRO A 95 9.95 8.39 -1.05
CA PRO A 95 10.37 9.65 -1.66
C PRO A 95 9.57 9.92 -2.95
N ILE A 96 9.17 11.16 -3.16
CA ILE A 96 8.36 11.54 -4.34
C ILE A 96 9.02 11.08 -5.67
N HIS A 97 10.34 11.09 -5.73
CA HIS A 97 11.09 10.75 -6.94
C HIS A 97 11.63 9.31 -6.97
N SER A 98 11.41 8.53 -5.91
CA SER A 98 11.92 7.15 -5.76
C SER A 98 10.84 6.25 -5.17
N PRO A 99 9.77 5.93 -5.94
CA PRO A 99 8.60 5.19 -5.41
C PRO A 99 8.92 3.76 -4.97
N ASP A 100 10.08 3.22 -5.33
CA ASP A 100 10.53 1.88 -4.94
C ASP A 100 11.26 1.88 -3.59
N GLU A 101 11.60 3.05 -3.06
CA GLU A 101 12.27 3.19 -1.77
C GLU A 101 11.24 3.31 -0.64
N LEU A 102 10.56 2.21 -0.36
CA LEU A 102 9.53 2.16 0.68
C LEU A 102 10.13 2.13 2.09
N ALA A 103 9.45 2.82 3.00
CA ALA A 103 9.68 2.75 4.43
C ALA A 103 8.35 2.71 5.19
N THR A 104 8.34 2.11 6.37
CA THR A 104 7.15 2.01 7.24
C THR A 104 7.38 2.72 8.57
N ALA A 105 6.32 3.05 9.30
CA ALA A 105 6.43 3.66 10.63
C ALA A 105 6.73 2.61 11.71
N LEU A 106 6.25 1.39 11.48
CA LEU A 106 6.37 0.26 12.39
C LEU A 106 7.28 -0.81 11.86
N GLY A 107 8.20 -1.27 11.74
CA GLY A 107 9.01 -2.35 11.13
C GLY A 107 8.26 -3.65 10.87
N ALA A 108 8.98 -4.65 10.42
CA ALA A 108 8.44 -5.91 9.92
C ALA A 108 7.60 -6.71 10.94
N GLY A 109 7.85 -6.54 12.24
CA GLY A 109 7.11 -7.28 13.29
C GLY A 109 5.71 -6.76 13.56
N ASP A 110 5.53 -5.44 13.52
CA ASP A 110 4.32 -4.77 14.01
C ASP A 110 3.56 -4.01 12.93
N GLY A 111 4.13 -3.84 11.73
CA GLY A 111 3.54 -3.02 10.68
C GLY A 111 2.62 -3.78 9.73
N CYS A 112 2.06 -3.07 8.77
CA CYS A 112 1.13 -3.61 7.78
C CYS A 112 1.85 -4.45 6.72
N GLU A 113 1.24 -5.56 6.34
CA GLU A 113 1.75 -6.46 5.29
C GLU A 113 1.29 -6.04 3.89
N LEU A 114 0.19 -5.26 3.82
CA LEU A 114 -0.54 -5.01 2.60
C LEU A 114 -1.14 -3.60 2.60
N LEU A 115 -0.98 -2.83 1.52
CA LEU A 115 -1.88 -1.72 1.20
C LEU A 115 -3.09 -2.24 0.43
N GLY A 116 -4.24 -1.60 0.62
CA GLY A 116 -5.47 -2.01 -0.08
C GLY A 116 -6.14 -3.25 0.50
N ALA A 117 -6.05 -3.45 1.81
CA ALA A 117 -6.69 -4.58 2.50
C ALA A 117 -8.21 -4.66 2.24
N TRP A 118 -8.88 -3.53 1.99
CA TRP A 118 -10.29 -3.52 1.58
C TRP A 118 -10.53 -4.33 0.32
N SER A 119 -9.71 -4.11 -0.71
CA SER A 119 -9.81 -4.87 -1.96
C SER A 119 -9.54 -6.37 -1.76
N ALA A 120 -8.62 -6.73 -0.87
CA ALA A 120 -8.30 -8.11 -0.54
C ALA A 120 -9.41 -8.80 0.29
N CYS A 121 -10.28 -8.05 0.95
CA CYS A 121 -11.40 -8.57 1.73
C CYS A 121 -12.72 -8.70 0.94
N ARG A 122 -12.72 -8.42 -0.36
CA ARG A 122 -13.91 -8.55 -1.21
C ARG A 122 -14.37 -10.00 -1.28
N THR A 123 -15.69 -10.18 -1.34
CA THR A 123 -16.34 -11.51 -1.45
C THR A 123 -17.00 -11.73 -2.80
N ASP A 124 -16.91 -10.78 -3.71
CA ASP A 124 -17.63 -10.76 -4.99
C ASP A 124 -16.91 -11.52 -6.12
N GLN A 125 -15.81 -12.21 -5.82
CA GLN A 125 -14.97 -12.96 -6.77
C GLN A 125 -14.43 -12.11 -7.94
N THR A 126 -14.46 -10.78 -7.84
CA THR A 126 -13.77 -9.94 -8.82
C THR A 126 -12.26 -10.14 -8.70
N PRO A 127 -11.52 -10.15 -9.84
CA PRO A 127 -10.08 -10.32 -9.79
C PRO A 127 -9.42 -9.26 -8.92
N LEU A 128 -8.55 -9.69 -8.00
CA LEU A 128 -7.74 -8.78 -7.18
C LEU A 128 -6.52 -8.31 -7.98
N LYS A 129 -6.43 -7.00 -8.20
CA LYS A 129 -5.24 -6.40 -8.81
C LYS A 129 -4.13 -6.33 -7.78
N VAL A 130 -2.97 -6.86 -8.13
CA VAL A 130 -1.75 -6.75 -7.33
C VAL A 130 -0.81 -5.78 -8.03
N HIS A 131 -0.43 -4.71 -7.36
CA HIS A 131 0.42 -3.66 -7.92
C HIS A 131 1.86 -3.78 -7.41
N PRO A 132 2.86 -3.49 -8.26
CA PRO A 132 4.26 -3.60 -7.86
C PRO A 132 4.69 -2.51 -6.87
N THR A 133 4.04 -1.35 -6.89
CA THR A 133 4.39 -0.21 -6.04
C THR A 133 3.15 0.54 -5.56
N PRO A 134 3.22 1.25 -4.42
CA PRO A 134 2.15 2.13 -3.97
C PRO A 134 1.78 3.22 -4.99
N LEU A 135 2.74 3.72 -5.75
CA LEU A 135 2.47 4.69 -6.80
C LEU A 135 1.63 4.08 -7.93
N ALA A 136 1.92 2.84 -8.37
CA ALA A 136 1.12 2.15 -9.37
C ALA A 136 -0.33 1.94 -8.88
N TRP A 137 -0.49 1.58 -7.62
CA TRP A 137 -1.78 1.43 -6.97
C TRP A 137 -2.56 2.76 -6.89
N LEU A 138 -1.92 3.85 -6.47
CA LEU A 138 -2.52 5.19 -6.47
C LEU A 138 -3.02 5.62 -7.84
N LYS A 139 -2.26 5.33 -8.90
CA LYS A 139 -2.65 5.65 -10.30
C LYS A 139 -3.92 4.93 -10.75
N THR A 140 -4.29 3.84 -10.10
CA THR A 140 -5.54 3.11 -10.37
C THR A 140 -6.69 3.50 -9.44
N GLY A 141 -6.53 4.59 -8.70
CA GLY A 141 -7.52 5.02 -7.71
C GLY A 141 -7.58 4.13 -6.48
N CYS A 142 -6.46 3.50 -6.13
CA CYS A 142 -6.35 2.54 -5.02
C CYS A 142 -7.17 1.24 -5.22
N ASP A 143 -7.51 0.89 -6.46
CA ASP A 143 -8.18 -0.37 -6.76
C ASP A 143 -7.17 -1.52 -6.77
N GLY A 144 -7.35 -2.50 -5.90
CA GLY A 144 -6.44 -3.63 -5.70
C GLY A 144 -5.56 -3.48 -4.46
N CYS A 145 -4.39 -4.09 -4.47
CA CYS A 145 -3.48 -4.09 -3.34
C CYS A 145 -2.00 -3.99 -3.74
N VAL A 146 -1.15 -3.68 -2.75
CA VAL A 146 0.32 -3.70 -2.84
C VAL A 146 0.87 -4.57 -1.73
N MET A 147 1.71 -5.52 -2.06
CA MET A 147 2.43 -6.32 -1.08
C MET A 147 3.58 -5.49 -0.49
N LEU A 148 3.62 -5.34 0.81
CA LEU A 148 4.63 -4.50 1.49
C LEU A 148 5.78 -5.32 2.08
N LYS A 149 5.49 -6.53 2.56
CA LYS A 149 6.46 -7.38 3.26
C LYS A 149 6.01 -8.84 3.31
N PRO A 150 6.89 -9.76 3.72
CA PRO A 150 6.53 -11.15 4.01
C PRO A 150 5.37 -11.26 5.00
N GLY A 151 4.55 -12.30 4.88
CA GLY A 151 3.32 -12.50 5.68
C GLY A 151 2.05 -12.17 4.91
N VAL A 152 2.18 -11.49 3.76
CA VAL A 152 1.06 -11.10 2.89
C VAL A 152 0.33 -12.30 2.27
N GLU A 153 0.97 -13.47 2.21
CA GLU A 153 0.39 -14.71 1.68
C GLU A 153 -0.94 -15.08 2.33
N ASN A 154 -1.10 -14.80 3.62
CA ASN A 154 -2.37 -15.01 4.33
C ASN A 154 -3.52 -14.15 3.74
N TRP A 155 -3.20 -12.95 3.30
CA TRP A 155 -4.15 -12.05 2.64
C TRP A 155 -4.51 -12.55 1.25
N LEU A 156 -3.52 -13.01 0.48
CA LEU A 156 -3.73 -13.58 -0.85
C LEU A 156 -4.58 -14.85 -0.77
N HIS A 157 -4.32 -15.74 0.18
CA HIS A 157 -5.14 -16.93 0.40
C HIS A 157 -6.59 -16.59 0.78
N LYS A 158 -6.79 -15.58 1.62
CA LYS A 158 -8.14 -15.12 1.99
C LYS A 158 -8.89 -14.49 0.81
N ALA A 159 -8.19 -13.74 -0.03
CA ALA A 159 -8.76 -13.11 -1.22
C ALA A 159 -9.24 -14.15 -2.25
N GLY A 160 -8.58 -15.33 -2.29
CA GLY A 160 -9.05 -16.48 -3.06
C GLY A 160 -8.91 -16.36 -4.58
N GLY A 161 -8.29 -15.29 -5.11
CA GLY A 161 -8.12 -15.06 -6.56
C GLY A 161 -9.47 -14.96 -7.33
N PRO A 162 -9.43 -14.77 -8.65
CA PRO A 162 -8.21 -14.65 -9.47
C PRO A 162 -7.42 -13.38 -9.19
N PHE A 163 -6.13 -13.40 -9.50
CA PHE A 163 -5.22 -12.26 -9.32
C PHE A 163 -4.82 -11.67 -10.67
N ILE A 164 -4.74 -10.34 -10.76
CA ILE A 164 -4.23 -9.62 -11.93
C ILE A 164 -2.92 -8.95 -11.52
N CYS A 165 -1.81 -9.42 -12.07
CA CYS A 165 -0.48 -8.87 -11.82
C CYS A 165 -0.05 -7.94 -12.96
N GLY A 166 0.81 -6.94 -12.67
CA GLY A 166 1.29 -5.99 -13.66
C GLY A 166 2.20 -6.62 -14.73
N ASP A 167 2.99 -7.62 -14.33
CA ASP A 167 3.93 -8.30 -15.20
C ASP A 167 4.19 -9.75 -14.76
N ALA A 168 5.06 -10.43 -15.52
CA ALA A 168 5.38 -11.84 -15.28
C ALA A 168 6.27 -12.06 -14.05
N GLU A 169 7.02 -11.08 -13.60
CA GLU A 169 7.84 -11.17 -12.40
C GLU A 169 6.96 -11.14 -11.16
N GLN A 170 6.07 -10.17 -11.08
CA GLN A 170 5.07 -10.08 -10.03
C GLN A 170 4.14 -11.30 -9.98
N ALA A 171 3.72 -11.82 -11.16
CA ALA A 171 2.91 -13.04 -11.21
C ALA A 171 3.67 -14.24 -10.63
N ARG A 172 4.97 -14.38 -10.91
CA ARG A 172 5.79 -15.44 -10.31
C ARG A 172 5.94 -15.28 -8.81
N GLU A 173 6.09 -14.04 -8.31
CA GLU A 173 6.15 -13.74 -6.88
C GLU A 173 4.85 -14.15 -6.18
N VAL A 174 3.69 -13.75 -6.70
CA VAL A 174 2.37 -14.14 -6.19
C VAL A 174 2.21 -15.67 -6.20
N CYS A 175 2.56 -16.34 -7.31
CA CYS A 175 2.51 -17.80 -7.37
C CYS A 175 3.44 -18.46 -6.34
N SER A 176 4.63 -17.91 -6.13
CA SER A 176 5.57 -18.42 -5.12
C SER A 176 5.03 -18.31 -3.70
N MET A 177 4.35 -17.20 -3.38
CA MET A 177 3.71 -17.00 -2.07
C MET A 177 2.52 -17.92 -1.84
N LEU A 178 1.73 -18.19 -2.88
CA LEU A 178 0.62 -19.13 -2.83
C LEU A 178 1.08 -20.61 -2.75
N GLY A 179 2.33 -20.90 -3.14
CA GLY A 179 2.90 -22.23 -3.06
C GLY A 179 2.07 -23.29 -3.79
N ASP A 180 1.83 -24.43 -3.13
CA ASP A 180 1.05 -25.54 -3.69
C ASP A 180 -0.41 -25.19 -3.97
N GLN A 181 -0.91 -24.08 -3.44
CA GLN A 181 -2.26 -23.60 -3.68
C GLN A 181 -2.38 -22.69 -4.93
N ALA A 182 -1.25 -22.29 -5.54
CA ALA A 182 -1.26 -21.46 -6.74
C ALA A 182 -2.13 -22.00 -7.88
N PRO A 183 -2.20 -23.32 -8.14
CA PRO A 183 -3.08 -23.87 -9.19
C PRO A 183 -4.59 -23.72 -8.88
N MET A 184 -4.94 -23.43 -7.63
CA MET A 184 -6.33 -23.19 -7.24
C MET A 184 -6.75 -21.73 -7.47
N HIS A 185 -5.82 -20.87 -7.84
CA HIS A 185 -6.02 -19.46 -8.06
C HIS A 185 -5.53 -19.06 -9.45
N ASP A 186 -6.37 -18.42 -10.22
CA ASP A 186 -5.98 -17.88 -11.53
C ASP A 186 -5.11 -16.64 -11.34
N VAL A 187 -3.86 -16.69 -11.80
CA VAL A 187 -2.95 -15.54 -11.83
C VAL A 187 -2.86 -15.05 -13.26
N LEU A 188 -3.38 -13.88 -13.52
CA LEU A 188 -3.54 -13.31 -14.85
C LEU A 188 -2.54 -12.15 -15.07
N ILE A 189 -1.98 -12.08 -16.27
CA ILE A 189 -1.18 -10.95 -16.71
C ILE A 189 -1.98 -10.28 -17.86
N PRO A 190 -2.36 -8.99 -17.71
CA PRO A 190 -3.02 -8.30 -18.80
C PRO A 190 -2.11 -8.33 -20.03
N GLN A 191 -2.59 -8.87 -21.15
CA GLN A 191 -1.86 -8.79 -22.40
C GLN A 191 -1.75 -7.32 -22.78
N LEU A 192 -0.52 -6.80 -22.87
CA LEU A 192 -0.26 -5.53 -23.50
C LEU A 192 -0.82 -5.61 -24.91
N ARG A 193 -1.97 -4.96 -25.18
CA ARG A 193 -2.43 -4.78 -26.56
C ARG A 193 -1.30 -4.06 -27.27
N ARG A 194 -0.59 -4.78 -28.14
CA ARG A 194 0.32 -4.15 -29.10
C ARG A 194 -0.54 -3.18 -29.88
N ALA A 195 -0.27 -1.88 -29.67
CA ALA A 195 -0.81 -0.86 -30.56
C ALA A 195 -0.35 -1.22 -31.98
N ALA A 196 -1.31 -1.54 -32.83
CA ALA A 196 -1.09 -1.75 -34.23
C ALA A 196 -0.95 -0.38 -34.93
#